data_ea462b1508ea26ed2724454d5357323a
#
_entry.id   ea462b1508ea26ed2724454d5357323a
#
_cell.length_a   1.000
_cell.length_b   1.000
_cell.length_c   1.000
_cell.angle_alpha   90.00
_cell.angle_beta   90.00
_cell.angle_gamma   90.00
#
_symmetry.space_group_name_H-M   'P 1'
#
loop_
_entity.id
_entity.type
_entity.pdbx_description
1 polymer ?
#
loop_
_entity_poly.entity_id
_entity_poly.type
_entity_poly.pdbx_seq_one_letter_code
_entity_poly.pdbx_strand_id
1 'polypeptide(L)'
;MTESANFCAAPGLRARKREATRSAITAAARLSTAQKGLNGFTVEQLCEEVGISRRTFFNYFPSKEDAIVGHLLDEFPAADMAAFVAGGAPECGAERGPQSLSTSLLQDLFELTCAMAVQMNFNREHIQDLIAAMKVEPQLMLKVLGSAETREHEFAAIIAERENLPPDDPGAIMAAGIFGALSRRSSQTFFSEHNTRSYREILGGNVHAAQQFFVSSHLTIEGNP
;
A
#
# COMPACT_ATOMS: atom_id res chain seq x y z
N MET A 1 -18.48 -30.23 -21.91
CA MET A 1 -18.63 -29.45 -20.71
C MET A 1 -17.42 -29.77 -19.82
N THR A 2 -16.38 -28.97 -19.90
CA THR A 2 -15.16 -29.14 -19.12
C THR A 2 -14.94 -27.79 -18.41
N GLU A 3 -15.22 -27.78 -17.09
CA GLU A 3 -14.91 -26.70 -16.20
C GLU A 3 -13.39 -26.53 -16.13
N SER A 4 -12.89 -25.46 -16.68
CA SER A 4 -11.52 -25.02 -16.44
C SER A 4 -11.52 -24.21 -15.14
N ALA A 5 -11.24 -24.88 -14.03
CA ALA A 5 -10.90 -24.23 -12.78
C ALA A 5 -9.57 -23.50 -12.97
N ASN A 6 -9.62 -22.18 -13.08
CA ASN A 6 -8.45 -21.33 -13.04
C ASN A 6 -7.88 -21.36 -11.61
N PHE A 7 -6.96 -22.29 -11.38
CA PHE A 7 -6.13 -22.36 -10.18
C PHE A 7 -5.20 -21.14 -10.19
N CYS A 8 -5.43 -20.20 -9.30
CA CYS A 8 -4.49 -19.11 -9.03
C CYS A 8 -3.18 -19.74 -8.54
N ALA A 9 -2.16 -19.78 -9.40
CA ALA A 9 -0.90 -20.44 -9.11
C ALA A 9 -0.19 -19.69 -7.97
N ALA A 10 0.08 -20.37 -6.86
CA ALA A 10 0.90 -19.87 -5.78
C ALA A 10 2.26 -19.38 -6.30
N PRO A 11 2.81 -18.26 -5.78
CA PRO A 11 4.06 -17.70 -6.25
C PRO A 11 5.18 -18.76 -6.24
N GLY A 12 5.86 -18.87 -7.38
CA GLY A 12 6.88 -19.90 -7.58
C GLY A 12 8.01 -19.83 -6.53
N LEU A 13 8.71 -20.92 -6.29
CA LEU A 13 9.76 -21.05 -5.27
C LEU A 13 10.82 -19.92 -5.35
N ARG A 14 11.12 -19.44 -6.55
CA ARG A 14 12.05 -18.31 -6.78
C ARG A 14 11.50 -16.99 -6.23
N ALA A 15 10.22 -16.71 -6.45
CA ALA A 15 9.56 -15.51 -5.94
C ALA A 15 9.52 -15.53 -4.39
N ARG A 16 9.16 -16.67 -3.80
CA ARG A 16 9.15 -16.85 -2.33
C ARG A 16 10.53 -16.66 -1.71
N LYS A 17 11.60 -17.21 -2.33
CA LYS A 17 12.97 -17.01 -1.86
C LYS A 17 13.42 -15.55 -1.99
N ARG A 18 13.05 -14.89 -3.10
CA ARG A 18 13.36 -13.47 -3.30
C ARG A 18 12.72 -12.62 -2.21
N GLU A 19 11.43 -12.85 -1.93
CA GLU A 19 10.70 -12.14 -0.89
C GLU A 19 11.27 -12.40 0.52
N ALA A 20 11.58 -13.64 0.85
CA ALA A 20 12.21 -13.98 2.13
C ALA A 20 13.56 -13.26 2.34
N THR A 21 14.40 -13.18 1.29
CA THR A 21 15.66 -12.43 1.35
C THR A 21 15.42 -10.94 1.54
N ARG A 22 14.46 -10.38 0.82
CA ARG A 22 14.09 -8.95 0.92
C ARG A 22 13.61 -8.61 2.32
N SER A 23 12.70 -9.40 2.88
CA SER A 23 12.19 -9.23 4.25
C SER A 23 13.30 -9.35 5.29
N ALA A 24 14.23 -10.26 5.13
CA ALA A 24 15.39 -10.42 6.03
C ALA A 24 16.28 -9.18 6.02
N ILE A 25 16.58 -8.62 4.84
CA ILE A 25 17.36 -7.38 4.71
C ILE A 25 16.64 -6.22 5.42
N THR A 26 15.34 -6.07 5.20
CA THR A 26 14.54 -5.00 5.80
C THR A 26 14.50 -5.12 7.33
N ALA A 27 14.27 -6.31 7.86
CA ALA A 27 14.22 -6.55 9.31
C ALA A 27 15.57 -6.20 9.98
N ALA A 28 16.68 -6.69 9.43
CA ALA A 28 18.01 -6.40 9.94
C ALA A 28 18.35 -4.90 9.85
N ALA A 29 17.99 -4.23 8.74
CA ALA A 29 18.23 -2.79 8.56
C ALA A 29 17.44 -1.95 9.58
N ARG A 30 16.19 -2.29 9.86
CA ARG A 30 15.33 -1.60 10.85
C ARG A 30 15.88 -1.78 12.26
N LEU A 31 16.19 -3.01 12.64
CA LEU A 31 16.75 -3.32 13.95
C LEU A 31 18.08 -2.60 14.19
N SER A 32 18.99 -2.67 13.22
CA SER A 32 20.30 -1.98 13.31
C SER A 32 20.12 -0.47 13.41
N THR A 33 19.15 0.12 12.68
CA THR A 33 18.87 1.56 12.76
C THR A 33 18.27 1.94 14.11
N ALA A 34 17.32 1.17 14.63
CA ALA A 34 16.71 1.41 15.93
C ALA A 34 17.74 1.36 17.08
N GLN A 35 18.74 0.49 16.97
CA GLN A 35 19.77 0.29 18.01
C GLN A 35 20.96 1.25 17.90
N LYS A 36 21.40 1.57 16.67
CA LYS A 36 22.69 2.21 16.41
C LYS A 36 22.57 3.53 15.62
N GLY A 37 21.38 3.86 15.15
CA GLY A 37 21.17 4.93 14.18
C GLY A 37 21.65 4.57 12.78
N LEU A 38 21.26 5.38 11.79
CA LEU A 38 21.56 5.14 10.37
C LEU A 38 23.07 5.12 10.07
N ASN A 39 23.84 5.93 10.80
CA ASN A 39 25.29 6.01 10.65
C ASN A 39 26.05 4.98 11.50
N GLY A 40 25.38 4.24 12.37
CA GLY A 40 25.99 3.28 13.30
C GLY A 40 26.31 1.92 12.69
N PHE A 41 25.99 1.68 11.41
CA PHE A 41 26.31 0.43 10.71
C PHE A 41 26.55 0.67 9.21
N THR A 42 27.25 -0.27 8.56
CA THR A 42 27.52 -0.23 7.13
C THR A 42 26.66 -1.25 6.37
N VAL A 43 26.58 -1.10 5.03
CA VAL A 43 25.93 -2.10 4.16
C VAL A 43 26.64 -3.44 4.25
N GLU A 44 27.99 -3.43 4.41
CA GLU A 44 28.79 -4.65 4.56
C GLU A 44 28.41 -5.42 5.82
N GLN A 45 28.26 -4.75 6.95
CA GLN A 45 27.85 -5.35 8.22
C GLN A 45 26.43 -5.93 8.11
N LEU A 46 25.52 -5.19 7.46
CA LEU A 46 24.17 -5.68 7.21
C LEU A 46 24.16 -6.92 6.31
N CYS A 47 24.99 -6.93 5.25
CA CYS A 47 25.14 -8.08 4.38
C CYS A 47 25.70 -9.31 5.11
N GLU A 48 26.65 -9.12 6.00
CA GLU A 48 27.22 -10.19 6.83
C GLU A 48 26.17 -10.79 7.77
N GLU A 49 25.39 -9.94 8.44
CA GLU A 49 24.29 -10.35 9.33
C GLU A 49 23.21 -11.18 8.61
N VAL A 50 22.85 -10.78 7.39
CA VAL A 50 21.82 -11.47 6.58
C VAL A 50 22.40 -12.67 5.79
N GLY A 51 23.71 -12.79 5.69
CA GLY A 51 24.38 -13.86 4.93
C GLY A 51 24.30 -13.67 3.41
N ILE A 52 24.37 -12.43 2.92
CA ILE A 52 24.33 -12.09 1.49
C ILE A 52 25.55 -11.28 1.05
N SER A 53 25.78 -11.23 -0.27
CA SER A 53 26.81 -10.34 -0.82
C SER A 53 26.31 -8.89 -0.94
N ARG A 54 27.24 -7.92 -0.93
CA ARG A 54 26.94 -6.51 -1.21
C ARG A 54 26.24 -6.33 -2.57
N ARG A 55 26.66 -7.08 -3.60
CA ARG A 55 26.00 -7.11 -4.91
C ARG A 55 24.55 -7.57 -4.79
N THR A 56 24.29 -8.57 -3.97
CA THR A 56 22.94 -9.05 -3.70
C THR A 56 22.10 -7.99 -3.02
N PHE A 57 22.64 -7.28 -2.03
CA PHE A 57 21.95 -6.17 -1.39
C PHE A 57 21.49 -5.11 -2.40
N PHE A 58 22.41 -4.61 -3.24
CA PHE A 58 22.09 -3.57 -4.23
C PHE A 58 21.17 -4.04 -5.38
N ASN A 59 20.96 -5.35 -5.54
CA ASN A 59 19.91 -5.89 -6.42
C ASN A 59 18.52 -5.80 -5.80
N TYR A 60 18.40 -5.59 -4.48
CA TYR A 60 17.13 -5.45 -3.76
C TYR A 60 16.84 -4.00 -3.38
N PHE A 61 17.83 -3.27 -2.93
CA PHE A 61 17.67 -1.91 -2.43
C PHE A 61 18.79 -0.99 -2.90
N PRO A 62 18.49 0.21 -3.42
CA PRO A 62 19.49 1.16 -3.86
C PRO A 62 20.28 1.81 -2.70
N SER A 63 19.70 1.84 -1.48
CA SER A 63 20.35 2.42 -0.30
C SER A 63 19.92 1.72 1.00
N LYS A 64 20.59 2.05 2.12
CA LYS A 64 20.17 1.59 3.47
C LYS A 64 18.79 2.11 3.83
N GLU A 65 18.54 3.35 3.51
CA GLU A 65 17.26 4.00 3.76
C GLU A 65 16.12 3.28 3.04
N ASP A 66 16.34 2.85 1.79
CA ASP A 66 15.35 2.06 1.04
C ASP A 66 15.13 0.70 1.68
N ALA A 67 16.17 0.08 2.21
CA ALA A 67 16.06 -1.18 2.93
C ALA A 67 15.29 -1.02 4.25
N ILE A 68 15.45 0.09 4.98
CA ILE A 68 14.74 0.39 6.23
C ILE A 68 13.26 0.65 5.95
N VAL A 69 12.96 1.48 4.97
CA VAL A 69 11.57 1.77 4.55
C VAL A 69 10.92 0.48 4.04
N GLY A 70 11.67 -0.32 3.28
CA GLY A 70 11.22 -1.62 2.82
C GLY A 70 10.10 -1.55 1.79
N HIS A 71 9.45 -2.69 1.60
CA HIS A 71 8.41 -2.90 0.59
C HIS A 71 7.03 -2.31 0.93
N LEU A 72 6.88 -1.66 2.08
CA LEU A 72 5.59 -1.05 2.45
C LEU A 72 5.04 -0.12 1.36
N LEU A 73 5.84 0.12 0.32
CA LEU A 73 5.62 1.17 -0.63
C LEU A 73 5.52 0.73 -2.10
N ASP A 74 5.97 -0.48 -2.49
CA ASP A 74 6.30 -0.66 -3.91
C ASP A 74 5.49 -1.71 -4.69
N GLU A 75 4.74 -2.63 -4.09
CA GLU A 75 4.06 -3.63 -4.92
C GLU A 75 2.67 -4.03 -4.39
N PHE A 76 1.64 -3.57 -5.09
CA PHE A 76 0.36 -4.26 -5.09
C PHE A 76 0.52 -5.66 -5.67
N PRO A 77 -0.13 -6.69 -5.12
CA PRO A 77 -0.10 -8.01 -5.69
C PRO A 77 -0.60 -7.97 -7.13
N ALA A 78 0.21 -8.41 -8.08
CA ALA A 78 -0.11 -8.28 -9.50
C ALA A 78 -1.46 -8.93 -9.88
N ALA A 79 -1.82 -10.04 -9.22
CA ALA A 79 -3.10 -10.71 -9.46
C ALA A 79 -4.29 -9.89 -8.93
N ASP A 80 -4.17 -9.34 -7.71
CA ASP A 80 -5.23 -8.53 -7.10
C ASP A 80 -5.37 -7.18 -7.83
N MET A 81 -4.25 -6.62 -8.28
CA MET A 81 -4.26 -5.41 -9.11
C MET A 81 -4.93 -5.66 -10.46
N ALA A 82 -4.60 -6.76 -11.14
CA ALA A 82 -5.24 -7.12 -12.40
C ALA A 82 -6.75 -7.36 -12.22
N ALA A 83 -7.15 -7.99 -11.12
CA ALA A 83 -8.56 -8.18 -10.78
C ALA A 83 -9.26 -6.85 -10.49
N PHE A 84 -8.59 -5.93 -9.79
CA PHE A 84 -9.10 -4.59 -9.53
C PHE A 84 -9.34 -3.82 -10.82
N VAL A 85 -8.36 -3.77 -11.72
CA VAL A 85 -8.51 -3.08 -13.02
C VAL A 85 -9.62 -3.72 -13.86
N ALA A 86 -9.69 -5.05 -13.90
CA ALA A 86 -10.74 -5.78 -14.63
C ALA A 86 -12.15 -5.57 -14.05
N GLY A 87 -12.27 -5.33 -12.74
CA GLY A 87 -13.54 -5.09 -12.04
C GLY A 87 -14.27 -3.81 -12.46
N GLY A 88 -13.60 -2.88 -13.12
CA GLY A 88 -14.16 -1.65 -13.66
C GLY A 88 -14.95 -1.80 -14.96
N ALA A 89 -15.02 -3.01 -15.54
CA ALA A 89 -15.84 -3.27 -16.72
C ALA A 89 -17.31 -2.93 -16.44
N PRO A 90 -18.01 -2.19 -17.34
CA PRO A 90 -19.39 -1.79 -17.10
C PRO A 90 -20.24 -3.02 -16.88
N GLU A 91 -20.91 -3.11 -15.73
CA GLU A 91 -22.01 -4.03 -15.55
C GLU A 91 -23.03 -3.76 -16.65
N CYS A 92 -23.43 -4.79 -17.36
CA CYS A 92 -24.31 -4.71 -18.51
C CYS A 92 -25.62 -4.00 -18.10
N GLY A 93 -25.79 -2.71 -18.45
CA GLY A 93 -27.00 -1.94 -18.25
C GLY A 93 -26.96 -0.73 -17.30
N ALA A 94 -25.88 -0.45 -16.62
CA ALA A 94 -25.74 0.81 -15.89
C ALA A 94 -25.29 1.92 -16.85
N GLU A 95 -26.18 2.86 -17.19
CA GLU A 95 -25.80 4.10 -17.87
C GLU A 95 -24.87 4.89 -16.94
N ARG A 96 -23.56 4.82 -17.21
CA ARG A 96 -22.58 5.71 -16.58
C ARG A 96 -22.75 7.10 -17.21
N GLY A 97 -23.01 8.10 -16.39
CA GLY A 97 -22.83 9.49 -16.81
C GLY A 97 -21.36 9.70 -17.24
N PRO A 98 -21.07 10.62 -18.17
CA PRO A 98 -19.75 10.77 -18.80
C PRO A 98 -18.61 11.19 -17.88
N GLN A 99 -18.74 11.14 -16.58
CA GLN A 99 -17.70 11.48 -15.58
C GLN A 99 -17.98 10.88 -14.19
N SER A 100 -18.71 9.77 -14.07
CA SER A 100 -18.98 9.17 -12.76
C SER A 100 -18.16 7.91 -12.53
N LEU A 101 -17.49 7.85 -11.38
CA LEU A 101 -16.85 6.64 -10.87
C LEU A 101 -17.90 5.54 -10.65
N SER A 102 -17.50 4.29 -10.84
CA SER A 102 -18.42 3.16 -10.64
C SER A 102 -18.84 3.01 -9.18
N THR A 103 -20.02 2.50 -8.95
CA THR A 103 -20.55 2.27 -7.60
C THR A 103 -19.78 1.17 -6.86
N SER A 104 -19.08 0.27 -7.59
CA SER A 104 -18.25 -0.79 -7.02
C SER A 104 -16.87 -0.30 -6.60
N LEU A 105 -16.37 0.85 -7.08
CA LEU A 105 -15.01 1.32 -6.87
C LEU A 105 -14.58 1.31 -5.40
N LEU A 106 -15.41 1.82 -4.52
CA LEU A 106 -15.08 1.89 -3.09
C LEU A 106 -14.95 0.51 -2.45
N GLN A 107 -15.81 -0.44 -2.82
CA GLN A 107 -15.74 -1.82 -2.34
C GLN A 107 -14.47 -2.50 -2.87
N ASP A 108 -14.15 -2.31 -4.14
CA ASP A 108 -13.00 -2.94 -4.77
C ASP A 108 -11.69 -2.36 -4.24
N LEU A 109 -11.62 -1.06 -3.97
CA LEU A 109 -10.51 -0.42 -3.25
C LEU A 109 -10.32 -0.99 -1.85
N PHE A 110 -11.42 -1.19 -1.13
CA PHE A 110 -11.41 -1.80 0.19
C PHE A 110 -10.84 -3.23 0.15
N GLU A 111 -11.33 -4.07 -0.76
CA GLU A 111 -10.86 -5.46 -0.90
C GLU A 111 -9.39 -5.51 -1.34
N LEU A 112 -8.99 -4.70 -2.32
CA LEU A 112 -7.60 -4.60 -2.78
C LEU A 112 -6.66 -4.22 -1.62
N THR A 113 -7.05 -3.23 -0.81
CA THR A 113 -6.22 -2.79 0.33
C THR A 113 -6.16 -3.84 1.44
N CYS A 114 -7.25 -4.58 1.68
CA CYS A 114 -7.24 -5.70 2.61
C CYS A 114 -6.36 -6.86 2.11
N ALA A 115 -6.39 -7.16 0.81
CA ALA A 115 -5.53 -8.18 0.21
C ALA A 115 -4.05 -7.80 0.31
N MET A 116 -3.72 -6.53 0.04
CA MET A 116 -2.37 -5.99 0.26
C MET A 116 -1.91 -6.15 1.71
N ALA A 117 -2.76 -5.77 2.67
CA ALA A 117 -2.43 -5.89 4.08
C ALA A 117 -2.12 -7.34 4.49
N VAL A 118 -2.84 -8.30 3.93
CA VAL A 118 -2.58 -9.74 4.17
C VAL A 118 -1.27 -10.17 3.52
N GLN A 119 -1.01 -9.78 2.27
CA GLN A 119 0.18 -10.21 1.54
C GLN A 119 1.46 -9.57 2.06
N MET A 120 1.41 -8.30 2.47
CA MET A 120 2.53 -7.60 3.08
C MET A 120 2.85 -8.16 4.47
N ASN A 121 2.14 -9.22 4.87
CA ASN A 121 2.28 -9.81 6.20
C ASN A 121 2.42 -8.65 7.21
N PHE A 122 1.35 -7.86 7.40
CA PHE A 122 1.33 -6.76 8.36
C PHE A 122 1.71 -7.32 9.72
N ASN A 123 2.97 -7.79 9.77
CA ASN A 123 3.55 -8.29 10.99
C ASN A 123 3.78 -7.06 11.88
N ARG A 124 3.06 -7.03 12.98
CA ARG A 124 3.15 -5.98 13.98
C ARG A 124 4.60 -5.68 14.39
N GLU A 125 5.43 -6.71 14.51
CA GLU A 125 6.84 -6.58 14.86
C GLU A 125 7.63 -5.78 13.81
N HIS A 126 7.48 -6.08 12.52
CA HIS A 126 8.20 -5.38 11.45
C HIS A 126 7.86 -3.89 11.34
N ILE A 127 6.63 -3.51 11.70
CA ILE A 127 6.24 -2.09 11.69
C ILE A 127 6.67 -1.38 12.97
N GLN A 128 6.68 -2.07 14.10
CA GLN A 128 7.23 -1.51 15.34
C GLN A 128 8.72 -1.20 15.16
N ASP A 129 9.47 -2.06 14.49
CA ASP A 129 10.87 -1.82 14.15
C ASP A 129 11.04 -0.61 13.22
N LEU A 130 10.17 -0.45 12.22
CA LEU A 130 10.17 0.74 11.36
C LEU A 130 9.84 2.02 12.16
N ILE A 131 8.84 1.98 13.02
CA ILE A 131 8.49 3.12 13.89
C ILE A 131 9.66 3.44 14.84
N ALA A 132 10.31 2.44 15.40
CA ALA A 132 11.48 2.61 16.25
C ALA A 132 12.64 3.24 15.46
N ALA A 133 12.92 2.76 14.25
CA ALA A 133 13.94 3.35 13.37
C ALA A 133 13.61 4.83 13.01
N MET A 134 12.35 5.16 12.70
CA MET A 134 11.93 6.53 12.41
C MET A 134 12.00 7.45 13.63
N LYS A 135 11.82 6.95 14.85
CA LYS A 135 12.02 7.74 16.09
C LYS A 135 13.48 8.15 16.29
N VAL A 136 14.42 7.27 15.91
CA VAL A 136 15.87 7.51 15.98
C VAL A 136 16.33 8.38 14.82
N GLU A 137 15.77 8.17 13.62
CA GLU A 137 16.14 8.85 12.38
C GLU A 137 14.93 9.51 11.71
N PRO A 138 14.52 10.70 12.16
CA PRO A 138 13.34 11.40 11.64
C PRO A 138 13.37 11.67 10.13
N GLN A 139 14.55 11.74 9.52
CA GLN A 139 14.72 11.89 8.07
C GLN A 139 14.09 10.74 7.25
N LEU A 140 13.99 9.53 7.83
CA LEU A 140 13.30 8.42 7.19
C LEU A 140 11.81 8.72 6.96
N MET A 141 11.21 9.54 7.84
CA MET A 141 9.83 9.98 7.67
C MET A 141 9.63 10.79 6.39
N LEU A 142 10.59 11.65 6.03
CA LEU A 142 10.52 12.43 4.78
C LEU A 142 10.56 11.51 3.55
N LYS A 143 11.36 10.44 3.61
CA LYS A 143 11.41 9.46 2.53
C LYS A 143 10.11 8.67 2.40
N VAL A 144 9.51 8.29 3.52
CA VAL A 144 8.19 7.63 3.55
C VAL A 144 7.10 8.56 3.00
N LEU A 145 7.12 9.84 3.37
CA LEU A 145 6.13 10.81 2.91
C LEU A 145 6.31 11.17 1.44
N GLY A 146 7.53 11.40 0.97
CA GLY A 146 7.81 11.73 -0.43
C GLY A 146 7.39 10.61 -1.40
N SER A 147 7.60 9.36 -0.99
CA SER A 147 7.10 8.22 -1.78
C SER A 147 5.57 8.07 -1.73
N ALA A 148 4.88 8.65 -0.74
CA ALA A 148 3.42 8.58 -0.64
C ALA A 148 2.73 9.43 -1.72
N GLU A 149 3.24 10.61 -2.02
CA GLU A 149 2.68 11.49 -3.06
C GLU A 149 2.82 10.88 -4.47
N THR A 150 4.02 10.38 -4.79
CA THR A 150 4.26 9.68 -6.07
C THR A 150 3.30 8.51 -6.24
N ARG A 151 3.08 7.72 -5.20
CA ARG A 151 2.16 6.57 -5.23
C ARG A 151 0.71 6.95 -5.31
N GLU A 152 0.30 8.04 -4.68
CA GLU A 152 -1.05 8.56 -4.80
C GLU A 152 -1.35 8.91 -6.28
N HIS A 153 -0.37 9.50 -6.97
CA HIS A 153 -0.46 9.80 -8.41
C HIS A 153 -0.51 8.53 -9.28
N GLU A 154 0.38 7.58 -9.02
CA GLU A 154 0.38 6.28 -9.71
C GLU A 154 -0.92 5.53 -9.49
N PHE A 155 -1.45 5.56 -8.27
CA PHE A 155 -2.69 4.91 -7.94
C PHE A 155 -3.92 5.59 -8.56
N ALA A 156 -3.91 6.93 -8.67
CA ALA A 156 -4.93 7.68 -9.38
C ALA A 156 -4.99 7.27 -10.86
N ALA A 157 -3.83 7.07 -11.51
CA ALA A 157 -3.78 6.61 -12.89
C ALA A 157 -4.37 5.19 -13.06
N ILE A 158 -4.15 4.29 -12.09
CA ILE A 158 -4.72 2.94 -12.08
C ILE A 158 -6.25 3.00 -11.91
N ILE A 159 -6.75 3.88 -11.03
CA ILE A 159 -8.20 4.10 -10.89
C ILE A 159 -8.78 4.66 -12.19
N ALA A 160 -8.11 5.61 -12.82
CA ALA A 160 -8.54 6.17 -14.11
C ALA A 160 -8.60 5.09 -15.21
N GLU A 161 -7.58 4.23 -15.30
CA GLU A 161 -7.56 3.09 -16.22
C GLU A 161 -8.76 2.15 -15.96
N ARG A 162 -8.98 1.75 -14.71
CA ARG A 162 -10.12 0.92 -14.32
C ARG A 162 -11.46 1.52 -14.71
N GLU A 163 -11.63 2.82 -14.51
CA GLU A 163 -12.87 3.55 -14.77
C GLU A 163 -13.01 4.02 -16.24
N ASN A 164 -12.00 3.72 -17.06
CA ASN A 164 -11.91 4.19 -18.45
C ASN A 164 -12.00 5.72 -18.57
N LEU A 165 -11.28 6.42 -17.70
CA LEU A 165 -11.16 7.87 -17.62
C LEU A 165 -9.76 8.33 -18.06
N PRO A 166 -9.55 9.62 -18.37
CA PRO A 166 -8.22 10.18 -18.60
C PRO A 166 -7.31 9.97 -17.36
N PRO A 167 -5.97 9.78 -17.55
CA PRO A 167 -5.04 9.54 -16.44
C PRO A 167 -4.98 10.64 -15.38
N ASP A 168 -5.38 11.86 -15.73
CA ASP A 168 -5.44 13.06 -14.89
C ASP A 168 -6.86 13.43 -14.47
N ASP A 169 -7.80 12.48 -14.52
CA ASP A 169 -9.20 12.71 -14.14
C ASP A 169 -9.31 13.15 -12.68
N PRO A 170 -9.99 14.28 -12.39
CA PRO A 170 -10.12 14.81 -11.04
C PRO A 170 -10.81 13.86 -10.07
N GLY A 171 -11.78 13.07 -10.54
CA GLY A 171 -12.50 12.08 -9.73
C GLY A 171 -11.60 10.94 -9.30
N ALA A 172 -10.76 10.43 -10.22
CA ALA A 172 -9.76 9.40 -9.93
C ALA A 172 -8.70 9.90 -8.94
N ILE A 173 -8.21 11.13 -9.10
CA ILE A 173 -7.26 11.77 -8.19
C ILE A 173 -7.88 11.92 -6.79
N MET A 174 -9.10 12.42 -6.70
CA MET A 174 -9.80 12.57 -5.41
C MET A 174 -10.08 11.22 -4.75
N ALA A 175 -10.47 10.20 -5.51
CA ALA A 175 -10.69 8.85 -4.97
C ALA A 175 -9.40 8.27 -4.40
N ALA A 176 -8.27 8.40 -5.10
CA ALA A 176 -6.96 7.98 -4.62
C ALA A 176 -6.56 8.70 -3.33
N GLY A 177 -6.71 10.03 -3.27
CA GLY A 177 -6.37 10.85 -2.11
C GLY A 177 -7.21 10.52 -0.87
N ILE A 178 -8.54 10.44 -1.04
CA ILE A 178 -9.46 10.11 0.05
C ILE A 178 -9.16 8.69 0.57
N PHE A 179 -9.07 7.71 -0.32
CA PHE A 179 -8.83 6.33 0.08
C PHE A 179 -7.43 6.15 0.68
N GLY A 180 -6.43 6.83 0.14
CA GLY A 180 -5.08 6.90 0.70
C GLY A 180 -5.06 7.48 2.13
N ALA A 181 -5.85 8.51 2.41
CA ALA A 181 -6.00 9.07 3.76
C ALA A 181 -6.66 8.08 4.73
N LEU A 182 -7.71 7.37 4.29
CA LEU A 182 -8.38 6.33 5.08
C LEU A 182 -7.43 5.16 5.40
N SER A 183 -6.66 4.73 4.41
CA SER A 183 -5.68 3.66 4.55
C SER A 183 -4.54 4.05 5.51
N ARG A 184 -3.98 5.25 5.40
CA ARG A 184 -2.96 5.78 6.33
C ARG A 184 -3.48 5.84 7.77
N ARG A 185 -4.69 6.37 7.98
CA ARG A 185 -5.30 6.43 9.31
C ARG A 185 -5.56 5.03 9.87
N SER A 186 -5.99 4.11 9.02
CA SER A 186 -6.21 2.71 9.43
C SER A 186 -4.91 2.03 9.85
N SER A 187 -3.83 2.26 9.12
CA SER A 187 -2.50 1.76 9.47
C SER A 187 -2.02 2.33 10.80
N GLN A 188 -2.15 3.64 11.02
CA GLN A 188 -1.79 4.27 12.29
C GLN A 188 -2.53 3.65 13.49
N THR A 189 -3.84 3.39 13.33
CA THR A 189 -4.66 2.75 14.37
C THR A 189 -4.28 1.28 14.54
N PHE A 190 -4.07 0.56 13.46
CA PHE A 190 -3.71 -0.86 13.50
C PHE A 190 -2.41 -1.11 14.25
N PHE A 191 -1.39 -0.25 14.04
CA PHE A 191 -0.09 -0.36 14.67
C PHE A 191 0.01 0.30 16.05
N SER A 192 -1.06 0.91 16.57
CA SER A 192 -1.06 1.44 17.93
C SER A 192 -0.88 0.32 18.97
N GLU A 193 -0.21 0.63 20.09
CA GLU A 193 0.19 -0.36 21.10
C GLU A 193 -0.97 -1.16 21.71
N HIS A 194 -2.15 -0.55 21.80
CA HIS A 194 -3.31 -1.15 22.45
C HIS A 194 -4.38 -1.69 21.47
N ASN A 195 -4.10 -1.68 20.17
CA ASN A 195 -5.07 -2.16 19.22
C ASN A 195 -5.16 -3.69 19.20
N THR A 196 -6.36 -4.21 19.28
CA THR A 196 -6.68 -5.65 19.18
C THR A 196 -7.51 -5.99 17.94
N ARG A 197 -7.97 -4.97 17.20
CA ARG A 197 -8.79 -5.15 15.99
C ARG A 197 -7.93 -5.50 14.79
N SER A 198 -8.51 -6.24 13.84
CA SER A 198 -7.91 -6.50 12.53
C SER A 198 -7.83 -5.22 11.67
N TYR A 199 -6.94 -5.22 10.69
CA TYR A 199 -6.84 -4.12 9.74
C TYR A 199 -8.16 -3.91 8.98
N ARG A 200 -8.81 -5.01 8.57
CA ARG A 200 -10.10 -4.99 7.87
C ARG A 200 -11.20 -4.32 8.68
N GLU A 201 -11.30 -4.60 9.96
CA GLU A 201 -12.29 -3.96 10.86
C GLU A 201 -12.03 -2.46 11.03
N ILE A 202 -10.77 -2.07 11.14
CA ILE A 202 -10.39 -0.66 11.30
C ILE A 202 -10.64 0.10 10.00
N LEU A 203 -10.20 -0.42 8.86
CA LEU A 203 -10.41 0.21 7.55
C LEU A 203 -11.91 0.31 7.24
N GLY A 204 -12.68 -0.76 7.49
CA GLY A 204 -14.14 -0.76 7.30
C GLY A 204 -14.85 0.30 8.15
N GLY A 205 -14.46 0.44 9.41
CA GLY A 205 -14.96 1.50 10.28
C GLY A 205 -14.64 2.91 9.79
N ASN A 206 -13.43 3.14 9.30
CA ASN A 206 -13.02 4.44 8.76
C ASN A 206 -13.74 4.76 7.44
N VAL A 207 -13.91 3.77 6.55
CA VAL A 207 -14.69 3.92 5.31
C VAL A 207 -16.14 4.26 5.63
N HIS A 208 -16.75 3.52 6.56
CA HIS A 208 -18.14 3.80 6.98
C HIS A 208 -18.29 5.21 7.55
N ALA A 209 -17.38 5.65 8.41
CA ALA A 209 -17.40 7.01 8.97
C ALA A 209 -17.28 8.09 7.88
N ALA A 210 -16.42 7.89 6.88
CA ALA A 210 -16.30 8.79 5.74
C ALA A 210 -17.58 8.83 4.91
N GLN A 211 -18.20 7.69 4.62
CA GLN A 211 -19.50 7.63 3.92
C GLN A 211 -20.58 8.40 4.67
N GLN A 212 -20.70 8.21 5.99
CA GLN A 212 -21.64 8.95 6.83
C GLN A 212 -21.41 10.47 6.77
N PHE A 213 -20.14 10.89 6.82
CA PHE A 213 -19.78 12.30 6.71
C PHE A 213 -20.25 12.90 5.39
N PHE A 214 -20.01 12.25 4.26
CA PHE A 214 -20.41 12.77 2.94
C PHE A 214 -21.92 12.72 2.71
N VAL A 215 -22.63 11.75 3.27
CA VAL A 215 -24.09 11.66 3.16
C VAL A 215 -24.80 12.69 4.05
N SER A 216 -24.28 12.94 5.26
CA SER A 216 -24.89 13.85 6.22
C SER A 216 -24.50 15.31 6.04
N SER A 217 -23.47 15.60 5.22
CA SER A 217 -22.95 16.96 5.01
C SER A 217 -23.42 17.51 3.65
N HIS A 218 -24.07 18.66 3.66
CA HIS A 218 -24.46 19.38 2.45
C HIS A 218 -23.55 20.58 2.27
N LEU A 219 -22.83 20.63 1.17
CA LEU A 219 -22.07 21.81 0.74
C LEU A 219 -22.86 22.47 -0.41
N THR A 220 -23.37 23.67 -0.18
CA THR A 220 -23.92 24.50 -1.24
C THR A 220 -22.80 25.36 -1.83
N ILE A 221 -22.37 25.03 -3.04
CA ILE A 221 -21.41 25.86 -3.78
C ILE A 221 -22.27 26.86 -4.58
N GLU A 222 -22.40 28.10 -4.07
CA GLU A 222 -23.00 29.20 -4.84
C GLU A 222 -22.01 29.61 -5.93
N GLY A 223 -22.39 29.43 -7.18
CA GLY A 223 -21.68 29.96 -8.35
C GLY A 223 -20.84 28.96 -9.11
N ASN A 224 -21.50 28.24 -10.00
CA ASN A 224 -20.91 27.89 -11.27
C ASN A 224 -21.73 28.61 -12.37
N PRO A 225 -21.13 29.53 -13.16
CA PRO A 225 -21.80 30.19 -14.27
C PRO A 225 -22.14 29.22 -15.40
#